data_b7fe9cd7e3a66c2e06acb89a4358be53
#
_entry.id   b7fe9cd7e3a66c2e06acb89a4358be53
#
_cell.length_a   1.000
_cell.length_b   1.000
_cell.length_c   1.000
_cell.angle_alpha   90.00
_cell.angle_beta   90.00
_cell.angle_gamma   90.00
#
_symmetry.space_group_name_H-M   'P 1'
#
loop_
_entity.id
_entity.type
_entity.pdbx_description
1 polymer ?
#
loop_
_entity_poly.entity_id
_entity_poly.type
_entity_poly.pdbx_seq_one_letter_code
_entity_poly.pdbx_strand_id
1 'polypeptide(L)'
;MEQAKTILIGAETYPPDINGAAQFGHRLATSMLKRGHSVHVVAASPIPGPSYRTEVEGGIVEHRLRSHLPPTHETNRICLPWEIWSVVGAILDEVRPDVVHVQCHYVIGRALIFQAKRRGIRVIATNHFMPANLDPFLPFPLSLIHI
;
A
#
# COMPACT_ATOMS: atom_id res chain seq x y z
N MET A 1 20.42 -21.41 3.77
CA MET A 1 20.24 -20.02 3.28
C MET A 1 18.84 -19.86 2.73
N GLU A 2 18.15 -18.85 3.16
CA GLU A 2 16.82 -18.54 2.63
C GLU A 2 16.97 -18.00 1.21
N GLN A 3 16.17 -18.53 0.28
CA GLN A 3 16.22 -18.09 -1.10
C GLN A 3 15.70 -16.64 -1.25
N ALA A 4 16.44 -15.80 -1.96
CA ALA A 4 16.03 -14.43 -2.26
C ALA A 4 14.68 -14.43 -3.00
N LYS A 5 13.78 -13.58 -2.57
CA LYS A 5 12.44 -13.42 -3.13
C LYS A 5 12.20 -11.99 -3.57
N THR A 6 11.26 -11.80 -4.47
CA THR A 6 10.71 -10.50 -4.82
C THR A 6 9.45 -10.25 -4.00
N ILE A 7 9.50 -9.23 -3.14
CA ILE A 7 8.41 -8.87 -2.24
C ILE A 7 7.84 -7.53 -2.66
N LEU A 8 6.52 -7.47 -2.83
CA LEU A 8 5.81 -6.24 -3.11
C LEU A 8 4.92 -5.87 -1.92
N ILE A 9 5.17 -4.72 -1.33
CA ILE A 9 4.42 -4.20 -0.18
C ILE A 9 3.44 -3.15 -0.67
N GLY A 10 2.16 -3.33 -0.37
CA GLY A 10 1.11 -2.35 -0.63
C GLY A 10 0.80 -1.52 0.61
N ALA A 11 0.89 -0.20 0.52
CA ALA A 11 0.65 0.71 1.63
C ALA A 11 -0.19 1.90 1.19
N GLU A 12 -1.27 2.19 1.91
CA GLU A 12 -2.07 3.41 1.67
C GLU A 12 -1.28 4.65 2.08
N THR A 13 -0.51 4.55 3.17
CA THR A 13 0.39 5.58 3.66
C THR A 13 1.82 5.03 3.74
N TYR A 14 2.77 5.82 3.29
CA TYR A 14 4.19 5.48 3.26
C TYR A 14 5.01 6.77 3.37
N PRO A 15 6.24 6.77 3.85
CA PRO A 15 7.02 8.01 3.92
C PRO A 15 6.95 8.82 2.61
N PRO A 16 6.82 10.14 2.68
CA PRO A 16 7.06 11.03 3.84
C PRO A 16 5.90 11.15 4.85
N ASP A 17 4.82 10.38 4.72
CA ASP A 17 3.74 10.40 5.70
C ASP A 17 4.27 10.04 7.10
N ILE A 18 3.82 10.81 8.11
CA ILE A 18 4.28 10.66 9.49
C ILE A 18 3.19 9.97 10.33
N ASN A 19 3.01 8.67 10.12
CA ASN A 19 2.09 7.87 10.94
C ASN A 19 2.66 6.46 11.18
N GLY A 20 2.07 5.75 12.12
CA GLY A 20 2.56 4.43 12.54
C GLY A 20 2.55 3.40 11.41
N ALA A 21 1.52 3.40 10.57
CA ALA A 21 1.41 2.47 9.44
C ALA A 21 2.50 2.73 8.38
N ALA A 22 2.74 4.01 8.05
CA ALA A 22 3.79 4.40 7.12
C ALA A 22 5.18 3.98 7.62
N GLN A 23 5.47 4.21 8.90
CA GLN A 23 6.72 3.81 9.53
C GLN A 23 6.88 2.30 9.60
N PHE A 24 5.80 1.57 9.90
CA PHE A 24 5.82 0.12 9.90
C PHE A 24 6.14 -0.43 8.50
N GLY A 25 5.45 0.05 7.47
CA GLY A 25 5.69 -0.36 6.08
C GLY A 25 7.13 -0.12 5.64
N HIS A 26 7.69 1.02 5.98
CA HIS A 26 9.08 1.35 5.68
C HIS A 26 10.08 0.45 6.41
N ARG A 27 9.86 0.20 7.71
CA ARG A 27 10.70 -0.72 8.50
C ARG A 27 10.63 -2.15 7.97
N LEU A 28 9.45 -2.60 7.59
CA LEU A 28 9.27 -3.92 6.97
C LEU A 28 10.05 -4.02 5.66
N ALA A 29 9.89 -3.04 4.77
CA ALA A 29 10.61 -2.98 3.50
C ALA A 29 12.13 -3.02 3.70
N THR A 30 12.64 -2.17 4.60
CA THR A 30 14.07 -2.12 4.95
C THR A 30 14.57 -3.43 5.53
N SER A 31 13.78 -4.06 6.40
CA SER A 31 14.14 -5.35 7.02
C SER A 31 14.22 -6.47 5.98
N MET A 32 13.28 -6.52 5.04
CA MET A 32 13.28 -7.52 3.96
C MET A 32 14.46 -7.30 3.01
N LEU A 33 14.76 -6.04 2.68
CA LEU A 33 15.92 -5.70 1.86
C LEU A 33 17.23 -6.15 2.51
N LYS A 34 17.40 -5.91 3.83
CA LYS A 34 18.58 -6.34 4.59
C LYS A 34 18.74 -7.87 4.63
N ARG A 35 17.65 -8.61 4.48
CA ARG A 35 17.66 -10.08 4.37
C ARG A 35 18.00 -10.59 2.96
N GLY A 36 18.28 -9.70 2.02
CA GLY A 36 18.66 -10.05 0.66
C GLY A 36 17.51 -10.25 -0.32
N HIS A 37 16.30 -9.81 0.03
CA HIS A 37 15.15 -9.84 -0.88
C HIS A 37 15.15 -8.61 -1.79
N SER A 38 14.55 -8.74 -2.98
CA SER A 38 14.19 -7.61 -3.82
C SER A 38 12.88 -7.03 -3.29
N VAL A 39 12.85 -5.74 -2.99
CA VAL A 39 11.70 -5.11 -2.33
C VAL A 39 11.13 -3.97 -3.18
N HIS A 40 9.86 -4.07 -3.44
CA HIS A 40 9.04 -3.06 -4.11
C HIS A 40 7.95 -2.58 -3.16
N VAL A 41 7.61 -1.30 -3.23
CA VAL A 41 6.50 -0.71 -2.47
C VAL A 41 5.55 -0.04 -3.44
N VAL A 42 4.26 -0.30 -3.30
CA VAL A 42 3.19 0.43 -4.01
C VAL A 42 2.48 1.32 -3.00
N ALA A 43 2.52 2.62 -3.21
CA ALA A 43 1.96 3.60 -2.29
C ALA A 43 1.37 4.80 -3.03
N ALA A 44 0.54 5.58 -2.32
CA ALA A 44 0.03 6.84 -2.84
C ALA A 44 1.18 7.84 -3.04
N SER A 45 1.11 8.62 -4.11
CA SER A 45 2.05 9.71 -4.32
C SER A 45 1.86 10.79 -3.24
N PRO A 46 2.92 11.31 -2.63
CA PRO A 46 2.82 12.39 -1.66
C PRO A 46 2.52 13.76 -2.29
N ILE A 47 2.58 13.85 -3.62
CA ILE A 47 2.37 15.08 -4.38
C ILE A 47 1.41 14.82 -5.54
N PRO A 48 0.73 15.88 -6.06
CA PRO A 48 -0.01 15.78 -7.32
C PRO A 48 0.93 15.41 -8.47
N GLY A 49 0.41 14.72 -9.47
CA GLY A 49 1.23 14.37 -10.63
C GLY A 49 0.65 13.28 -11.51
N PRO A 50 1.50 12.60 -12.27
CA PRO A 50 1.10 11.58 -13.23
C PRO A 50 0.42 10.39 -12.55
N SER A 51 -0.23 9.56 -13.37
CA SER A 51 -0.94 8.37 -12.89
C SER A 51 -0.02 7.36 -12.19
N TYR A 52 1.26 7.40 -12.53
CA TYR A 52 2.26 6.48 -12.01
C TYR A 52 3.66 7.08 -12.14
N ARG A 53 4.48 6.87 -11.14
CA ARG A 53 5.90 7.15 -11.20
C ARG A 53 6.67 6.16 -10.33
N THR A 54 7.92 5.90 -10.70
CA THR A 54 8.83 5.01 -9.98
C THR A 54 9.98 5.79 -9.41
N GLU A 55 10.32 5.50 -8.16
CA GLU A 55 11.46 6.08 -7.47
C GLU A 55 12.26 4.94 -6.82
N VAL A 56 13.56 5.15 -6.63
CA VAL A 56 14.40 4.19 -5.89
C VAL A 56 15.01 4.92 -4.71
N GLU A 57 14.72 4.44 -3.51
CA GLU A 57 15.24 4.99 -2.29
C GLU A 57 15.85 3.87 -1.43
N GLY A 58 17.13 4.01 -1.10
CA GLY A 58 17.84 3.04 -0.26
C GLY A 58 17.83 1.60 -0.77
N GLY A 59 17.65 1.38 -2.09
CA GLY A 59 17.54 0.06 -2.70
C GLY A 59 16.11 -0.49 -2.78
N ILE A 60 15.12 0.23 -2.24
CA ILE A 60 13.70 -0.09 -2.35
C ILE A 60 13.14 0.62 -3.58
N VAL A 61 12.43 -0.11 -4.43
CA VAL A 61 11.74 0.47 -5.59
C VAL A 61 10.33 0.88 -5.18
N GLU A 62 10.06 2.17 -5.21
CA GLU A 62 8.77 2.74 -4.86
C GLU A 62 7.93 3.02 -6.12
N HIS A 63 6.76 2.46 -6.17
CA HIS A 63 5.75 2.68 -7.21
C HIS A 63 4.69 3.62 -6.64
N ARG A 64 4.76 4.89 -7.04
CA ARG A 64 3.87 5.95 -6.54
C ARG A 64 2.69 6.14 -7.47
N LEU A 65 1.50 5.89 -6.94
CA LEU A 65 0.23 6.01 -7.66
C LEU A 65 -0.35 7.41 -7.52
N ARG A 66 -1.07 7.88 -8.54
CA ARG A 66 -1.80 9.15 -8.47
C ARG A 66 -2.69 9.19 -7.24
N SER A 67 -2.63 10.28 -6.55
CA SER A 67 -3.39 10.53 -5.34
C SER A 67 -4.00 11.91 -5.33
N HIS A 68 -5.06 12.06 -4.55
CA HIS A 68 -5.79 13.31 -4.39
C HIS A 68 -5.88 13.68 -2.91
N LEU A 69 -5.83 14.98 -2.63
CA LEU A 69 -6.04 15.50 -1.29
C LEU A 69 -7.52 15.82 -1.11
N PRO A 70 -8.27 15.05 -0.28
CA PRO A 70 -9.68 15.36 -0.03
C PRO A 70 -9.81 16.70 0.72
N PRO A 71 -10.89 17.46 0.48
CA PRO A 71 -11.11 18.74 1.16
C PRO A 71 -11.21 18.63 2.69
N THR A 72 -11.52 17.43 3.18
CA THR A 72 -11.72 17.13 4.61
C THR A 72 -10.43 16.78 5.36
N HIS A 73 -9.30 16.64 4.64
CA HIS A 73 -8.02 16.26 5.24
C HIS A 73 -6.89 17.14 4.74
N GLU A 74 -6.05 17.57 5.66
CA GLU A 74 -4.92 18.44 5.36
C GLU A 74 -3.69 17.69 4.82
N THR A 75 -3.55 16.41 5.15
CA THR A 75 -2.33 15.65 4.87
C THR A 75 -2.54 14.28 4.23
N ASN A 76 -3.70 13.64 4.44
CA ASN A 76 -3.93 12.28 3.97
C ASN A 76 -4.42 12.27 2.52
N ARG A 77 -3.56 11.85 1.62
CA ARG A 77 -3.89 11.69 0.20
C ARG A 77 -4.51 10.32 -0.03
N ILE A 78 -5.47 10.27 -0.96
CA ILE A 78 -6.17 9.04 -1.33
C ILE A 78 -6.01 8.75 -2.83
N CYS A 79 -5.98 7.48 -3.19
CA CYS A 79 -6.09 7.02 -4.57
C CYS A 79 -7.54 6.73 -4.92
N LEU A 80 -7.90 6.91 -6.19
CA LEU A 80 -9.23 6.56 -6.70
C LEU A 80 -9.19 5.18 -7.37
N PRO A 81 -10.13 4.27 -7.06
CA PRO A 81 -10.06 2.88 -7.53
C PRO A 81 -9.93 2.74 -9.06
N TRP A 82 -10.69 3.54 -9.80
CA TRP A 82 -10.68 3.49 -11.27
C TRP A 82 -9.40 4.04 -11.91
N GLU A 83 -8.64 4.89 -11.19
CA GLU A 83 -7.37 5.42 -11.68
C GLU A 83 -6.21 4.43 -11.48
N ILE A 84 -6.27 3.63 -10.43
CA ILE A 84 -5.15 2.77 -10.05
C ILE A 84 -5.30 1.31 -10.50
N TRP A 85 -6.51 0.88 -10.86
CA TRP A 85 -6.77 -0.54 -11.13
C TRP A 85 -5.86 -1.14 -12.20
N SER A 86 -5.82 -0.53 -13.37
CA SER A 86 -4.97 -0.99 -14.47
C SER A 86 -3.47 -0.81 -14.18
N VAL A 87 -3.12 0.27 -13.50
CA VAL A 87 -1.73 0.57 -13.12
C VAL A 87 -1.19 -0.49 -12.17
N VAL A 88 -1.96 -0.86 -11.15
CA VAL A 88 -1.60 -1.93 -10.20
C VAL A 88 -1.40 -3.27 -10.93
N GLY A 89 -2.29 -3.61 -11.86
CA GLY A 89 -2.14 -4.80 -12.69
C GLY A 89 -0.85 -4.79 -13.51
N ALA A 90 -0.52 -3.66 -14.14
CA ALA A 90 0.71 -3.49 -14.91
C ALA A 90 1.97 -3.61 -14.03
N ILE A 91 1.94 -3.05 -12.82
CA ILE A 91 3.05 -3.19 -11.86
C ILE A 91 3.28 -4.67 -11.51
N LEU A 92 2.20 -5.41 -11.21
CA LEU A 92 2.30 -6.84 -10.89
C LEU A 92 2.85 -7.67 -12.06
N ASP A 93 2.47 -7.33 -13.28
CA ASP A 93 2.97 -8.00 -14.49
C ASP A 93 4.45 -7.71 -14.77
N GLU A 94 4.90 -6.52 -14.46
CA GLU A 94 6.30 -6.09 -14.58
C GLU A 94 7.17 -6.68 -13.48
N VAL A 95 6.79 -6.49 -12.22
CA VAL A 95 7.57 -6.90 -11.04
C VAL A 95 7.55 -8.40 -10.83
N ARG A 96 6.43 -9.07 -11.10
CA ARG A 96 6.22 -10.51 -10.86
C ARG A 96 6.64 -10.95 -9.46
N PRO A 97 6.06 -10.36 -8.40
CA PRO A 97 6.48 -10.66 -7.05
C PRO A 97 6.14 -12.10 -6.66
N ASP A 98 6.96 -12.70 -5.81
CA ASP A 98 6.68 -14.00 -5.18
C ASP A 98 5.58 -13.87 -4.13
N VAL A 99 5.50 -12.71 -3.49
CA VAL A 99 4.50 -12.40 -2.47
C VAL A 99 4.13 -10.92 -2.50
N VAL A 100 2.86 -10.66 -2.33
CA VAL A 100 2.29 -9.33 -2.11
C VAL A 100 1.87 -9.22 -0.65
N HIS A 101 2.41 -8.23 0.07
CA HIS A 101 2.06 -7.95 1.45
C HIS A 101 1.34 -6.62 1.56
N VAL A 102 0.03 -6.66 1.80
CA VAL A 102 -0.77 -5.44 1.96
C VAL A 102 -0.87 -5.03 3.43
N GLN A 103 -0.73 -3.73 3.68
CA GLN A 103 -0.75 -3.15 5.03
C GLN A 103 -2.16 -2.83 5.51
N CYS A 104 -3.11 -2.69 4.61
CA CYS A 104 -4.54 -2.59 4.88
C CYS A 104 -5.34 -2.88 3.61
N HIS A 105 -6.65 -2.98 3.75
CA HIS A 105 -7.55 -3.40 2.67
C HIS A 105 -8.39 -2.25 2.10
N TYR A 106 -7.81 -1.06 2.03
CA TYR A 106 -8.44 0.08 1.37
C TYR A 106 -8.24 0.04 -0.16
N VAL A 107 -8.10 1.16 -0.78
CA VAL A 107 -8.11 1.28 -2.24
C VAL A 107 -6.92 0.56 -2.86
N ILE A 108 -5.70 0.86 -2.42
CA ILE A 108 -4.48 0.21 -2.93
C ILE A 108 -4.44 -1.26 -2.53
N GLY A 109 -4.69 -1.55 -1.26
CA GLY A 109 -4.68 -2.92 -0.76
C GLY A 109 -5.70 -3.81 -1.46
N ARG A 110 -6.93 -3.34 -1.69
CA ARG A 110 -7.94 -4.07 -2.45
C ARG A 110 -7.52 -4.34 -3.88
N ALA A 111 -7.04 -3.32 -4.58
CA ALA A 111 -6.57 -3.48 -5.95
C ALA A 111 -5.47 -4.53 -6.04
N LEU A 112 -4.49 -4.48 -5.14
CA LEU A 112 -3.41 -5.45 -5.06
C LEU A 112 -3.90 -6.87 -4.75
N ILE A 113 -4.80 -7.02 -3.77
CA ILE A 113 -5.35 -8.33 -3.41
C ILE A 113 -6.05 -8.98 -4.61
N PHE A 114 -6.95 -8.27 -5.26
CA PHE A 114 -7.71 -8.79 -6.40
C PHE A 114 -6.81 -9.09 -7.59
N GLN A 115 -5.94 -8.16 -7.94
CA GLN A 115 -5.03 -8.32 -9.07
C GLN A 115 -3.99 -9.41 -8.85
N ALA A 116 -3.47 -9.56 -7.63
CA ALA A 116 -2.55 -10.62 -7.27
C ALA A 116 -3.22 -12.01 -7.31
N LYS A 117 -4.43 -12.11 -6.74
CA LYS A 117 -5.20 -13.37 -6.78
C LYS A 117 -5.49 -13.84 -8.20
N ARG A 118 -5.84 -12.94 -9.10
CA ARG A 118 -6.08 -13.26 -10.53
C ARG A 118 -4.83 -13.79 -11.21
N ARG A 119 -3.65 -13.48 -10.69
CA ARG A 119 -2.35 -13.92 -11.21
C ARG A 119 -1.74 -15.10 -10.45
N GLY A 120 -2.47 -15.64 -9.47
CA GLY A 120 -1.97 -16.74 -8.65
C GLY A 120 -0.82 -16.33 -7.71
N ILE A 121 -0.64 -15.03 -7.45
CA ILE A 121 0.40 -14.53 -6.55
C ILE A 121 -0.08 -14.66 -5.10
N ARG A 122 0.82 -15.13 -4.23
CA ARG A 122 0.55 -15.25 -2.80
C ARG A 122 0.33 -13.88 -2.16
N VAL A 123 -0.69 -13.77 -1.33
CA VAL A 123 -1.03 -12.53 -0.62
C VAL A 123 -0.95 -12.74 0.89
N ILE A 124 -0.29 -11.80 1.56
CA ILE A 124 -0.29 -11.66 3.02
C ILE A 124 -0.92 -10.30 3.33
N ALA A 125 -1.75 -10.24 4.35
CA ALA A 125 -2.39 -9.01 4.78
C ALA A 125 -2.14 -8.73 6.26
N THR A 126 -1.72 -7.51 6.56
CA THR A 126 -1.71 -6.94 7.90
C THR A 126 -2.79 -5.87 7.95
N ASN A 127 -3.50 -5.77 9.04
CA ASN A 127 -4.50 -4.72 9.22
C ASN A 127 -4.04 -3.75 10.32
N HIS A 128 -3.72 -2.53 9.93
CA HIS A 128 -3.36 -1.45 10.83
C HIS A 128 -4.55 -0.56 11.21
N PHE A 129 -5.70 -0.84 10.64
CA PHE A 129 -6.90 -0.04 10.84
C PHE A 129 -7.88 -0.76 11.76
N MET A 130 -8.24 -0.10 12.84
CA MET A 130 -9.31 -0.53 13.73
C MET A 130 -10.59 0.23 13.35
N PRO A 131 -11.76 -0.44 13.27
CA PRO A 131 -13.03 0.25 13.01
C PRO A 131 -13.28 1.46 13.93
N ALA A 132 -12.85 1.36 15.19
CA ALA A 132 -12.92 2.46 16.16
C ALA A 132 -12.16 3.73 15.74
N ASN A 133 -11.20 3.63 14.83
CA ASN A 133 -10.51 4.82 14.31
C ASN A 133 -11.40 5.68 13.41
N LEU A 134 -12.54 5.16 12.96
CA LEU A 134 -13.55 5.91 12.22
C LEU A 134 -14.58 6.60 13.13
N ASP A 135 -14.70 6.18 14.38
CA ASP A 135 -15.71 6.71 15.31
C ASP A 135 -15.73 8.24 15.39
N PRO A 136 -14.57 8.95 15.43
CA PRO A 136 -14.57 10.42 15.46
C PRO A 136 -15.14 11.10 14.22
N PHE A 137 -15.25 10.36 13.11
CA PHE A 137 -15.70 10.88 11.79
C PHE A 137 -17.12 10.47 11.45
N LEU A 138 -17.74 9.65 12.29
CA LEU A 138 -19.09 9.15 12.09
C LEU A 138 -20.07 9.79 13.06
N PRO A 139 -21.33 10.01 12.64
CA PRO A 139 -22.36 10.55 13.51
C PRO A 139 -22.82 9.57 14.62
N PHE A 140 -22.33 8.33 14.58
CA PHE A 140 -22.59 7.27 15.56
C PHE A 140 -21.38 6.32 15.64
N PRO A 141 -21.06 5.76 16.83
CA PRO A 141 -19.92 4.87 16.98
C PRO A 141 -20.14 3.54 16.25
N LEU A 142 -19.09 3.08 15.55
CA LEU A 142 -19.10 1.80 14.83
C LEU A 142 -19.31 0.59 15.76
N SER A 143 -18.99 0.74 17.03
CA SER A 143 -19.25 -0.29 18.05
C SER A 143 -20.73 -0.67 18.17
N LEU A 144 -21.65 0.18 17.73
CA LEU A 144 -23.09 -0.11 17.68
C LEU A 144 -23.51 -0.95 16.47
N ILE A 145 -22.62 -1.16 15.49
CA ILE A 145 -22.90 -1.93 14.26
C ILE A 145 -22.47 -3.39 14.42
N HIS A 146 -21.71 -3.74 15.45
CA HIS A 146 -21.36 -5.11 15.77
C HIS A 146 -22.50 -5.80 16.54
N ILE A 147 -23.41 -6.35 15.77
CA ILE A 147 -24.35 -7.36 16.24
C ILE A 147 -23.96 -8.70 15.62
#